data_f24ee8807a712a294a46794bfe207bd3
#
_entry.id   f24ee8807a712a294a46794bfe207bd3
#
_cell.length_a   1.000
_cell.length_b   1.000
_cell.length_c   1.000
_cell.angle_alpha   90.00
_cell.angle_beta   90.00
_cell.angle_gamma   90.00
#
_symmetry.space_group_name_H-M   'P 1'
#
loop_
_entity.id
_entity.type
_entity.pdbx_description
1 polymer ?
#
loop_
_entity_poly.entity_id
_entity_poly.type
_entity_poly.pdbx_seq_one_letter_code
_entity_poly.pdbx_strand_id
1 'polypeptide(L)'
;MLRRERDHWLWVGGPVPPGADAITIGPVVSVRARAAGDPRLLRHELEHVRQWRRLGVVGFLARYVGAYARWRLRGYDHWGAYRRIPLEVEAEWKARRPD
;
A
#
# COMPACT_ATOMS: atom_id res chain seq x y z
N MET A 1 -11.30 13.45 6.21
CA MET A 1 -10.75 14.70 5.68
C MET A 1 -9.75 14.40 4.57
N LEU A 2 -9.96 15.00 3.42
CA LEU A 2 -9.09 14.81 2.26
C LEU A 2 -8.11 15.98 2.17
N ARG A 3 -6.82 15.68 2.15
CA ARG A 3 -5.77 16.69 2.22
C ARG A 3 -4.77 16.51 1.08
N ARG A 4 -4.46 17.61 0.37
CA ARG A 4 -3.45 17.58 -0.69
C ARG A 4 -2.07 17.65 -0.07
N GLU A 5 -1.23 16.63 -0.33
CA GLU A 5 0.18 16.62 0.06
C GLU A 5 1.02 16.92 -1.17
N ARG A 6 2.34 16.92 -1.01
CA ARG A 6 3.25 17.27 -2.13
C ARG A 6 3.08 16.34 -3.34
N ASP A 7 3.03 15.03 -3.09
CA ASP A 7 3.06 14.02 -4.16
C ASP A 7 1.79 13.21 -4.27
N HIS A 8 0.81 13.43 -3.38
CA HIS A 8 -0.35 12.55 -3.29
C HIS A 8 -1.48 13.24 -2.54
N TRP A 9 -2.60 12.55 -2.45
CA TRP A 9 -3.72 12.96 -1.60
C TRP A 9 -3.77 12.05 -0.38
N LEU A 10 -3.98 12.63 0.79
CA LEU A 10 -4.16 11.87 2.02
C LEU A 10 -5.61 12.01 2.47
N TRP A 11 -6.29 10.88 2.56
CA TRP A 11 -7.69 10.83 2.98
C TRP A 11 -7.76 10.22 4.38
N VAL A 12 -7.76 11.08 5.38
CA VAL A 12 -7.87 10.64 6.78
C VAL A 12 -9.33 10.30 7.06
N GLY A 13 -9.57 9.07 7.52
CA GLY A 13 -10.93 8.58 7.74
C GLY A 13 -11.61 8.06 6.49
N GLY A 14 -10.88 7.91 5.38
CA GLY A 14 -11.41 7.33 4.16
C GLY A 14 -11.62 5.83 4.28
N PRO A 15 -12.17 5.19 3.24
CA PRO A 15 -12.43 3.75 3.27
C PRO A 15 -11.14 2.96 3.30
N VAL A 16 -11.10 1.94 4.15
CA VAL A 16 -9.95 1.04 4.29
C VAL A 16 -10.50 -0.37 4.47
N PRO A 17 -9.94 -1.37 3.78
CA PRO A 17 -10.40 -2.75 3.92
C PRO A 17 -10.30 -3.25 5.35
N PRO A 18 -11.17 -4.19 5.77
CA PRO A 18 -11.06 -4.81 7.09
C PRO A 18 -9.68 -5.44 7.28
N GLY A 19 -9.11 -5.25 8.46
CA GLY A 19 -7.80 -5.80 8.80
C GLY A 19 -6.62 -4.95 8.38
N ALA A 20 -6.84 -3.87 7.62
CA ALA A 20 -5.79 -2.94 7.24
C ALA A 20 -6.00 -1.60 7.93
N ASP A 21 -4.93 -0.81 8.06
CA ASP A 21 -5.01 0.54 8.59
C ASP A 21 -4.96 1.60 7.49
N ALA A 22 -4.53 1.24 6.29
CA ALA A 22 -4.47 2.14 5.15
C ALA A 22 -4.49 1.36 3.85
N ILE A 23 -4.82 2.05 2.77
CA ILE A 23 -4.71 1.52 1.42
C ILE A 23 -4.33 2.66 0.47
N THR A 24 -3.53 2.34 -0.54
CA THR A 24 -3.14 3.31 -1.57
C THR A 24 -3.72 2.88 -2.91
N ILE A 25 -4.43 3.80 -3.55
CA ILE A 25 -4.94 3.59 -4.90
C ILE A 25 -4.50 4.78 -5.74
N GLY A 26 -3.55 4.54 -6.66
CA GLY A 26 -2.97 5.61 -7.47
C GLY A 26 -2.33 6.67 -6.59
N PRO A 27 -2.74 7.94 -6.71
CA PRO A 27 -2.18 9.03 -5.92
C PRO A 27 -2.90 9.26 -4.60
N VAL A 28 -3.86 8.40 -4.23
CA VAL A 28 -4.67 8.60 -3.03
C VAL A 28 -4.31 7.56 -1.97
N VAL A 29 -3.91 8.04 -0.78
CA VAL A 29 -3.69 7.21 0.40
C VAL A 29 -4.90 7.41 1.31
N SER A 30 -5.66 6.34 1.55
CA SER A 30 -6.79 6.34 2.49
C SER A 30 -6.31 5.68 3.77
N VAL A 31 -6.46 6.36 4.91
CA VAL A 31 -5.91 5.90 6.18
C VAL A 31 -6.93 6.06 7.29
N ARG A 32 -7.00 5.08 8.19
CA ARG A 32 -7.87 5.19 9.36
C ARG A 32 -7.39 6.33 10.25
N ALA A 33 -8.34 7.05 10.83
CA ALA A 33 -8.02 8.23 11.64
C ALA A 33 -7.03 7.90 12.76
N ARG A 34 -7.19 6.75 13.40
CA ARG A 34 -6.32 6.33 14.51
C ARG A 34 -4.87 6.07 14.08
N ALA A 35 -4.65 5.84 12.80
CA ALA A 35 -3.33 5.48 12.26
C ALA A 35 -2.69 6.62 11.46
N ALA A 36 -3.38 7.75 11.30
CA ALA A 36 -2.93 8.83 10.43
C ALA A 36 -1.62 9.48 10.90
N GLY A 37 -1.28 9.32 12.19
CA GLY A 37 -0.04 9.87 12.74
C GLY A 37 1.12 8.90 12.76
N ASP A 38 0.96 7.69 12.24
CA ASP A 38 2.03 6.68 12.25
C ASP A 38 3.01 6.92 11.10
N PRO A 39 4.25 7.40 11.37
CA PRO A 39 5.18 7.73 10.29
C PRO A 39 5.61 6.50 9.47
N ARG A 40 5.75 5.34 10.13
CA ARG A 40 6.14 4.12 9.44
C ARG A 40 5.06 3.70 8.44
N LEU A 41 3.80 3.73 8.85
CA LEU A 41 2.69 3.40 7.98
C LEU A 41 2.62 4.37 6.79
N LEU A 42 2.78 5.66 7.05
CA LEU A 42 2.74 6.65 5.98
C LEU A 42 3.89 6.47 4.99
N ARG A 43 5.09 6.14 5.45
CA ARG A 43 6.21 5.82 4.55
C ARG A 43 5.91 4.60 3.69
N HIS A 44 5.27 3.58 4.27
CA HIS A 44 4.86 2.38 3.55
C HIS A 44 3.89 2.76 2.41
N GLU A 45 2.86 3.54 2.74
CA GLU A 45 1.87 3.94 1.74
C GLU A 45 2.45 4.88 0.68
N LEU A 46 3.37 5.76 1.07
CA LEU A 46 4.06 6.62 0.10
C LEU A 46 4.87 5.83 -0.91
N GLU A 47 5.46 4.72 -0.48
CA GLU A 47 6.18 3.86 -1.42
C GLU A 47 5.20 3.26 -2.43
N HIS A 48 4.00 2.89 -2.00
CA HIS A 48 2.97 2.44 -2.94
C HIS A 48 2.59 3.53 -3.94
N VAL A 49 2.49 4.78 -3.50
CA VAL A 49 2.24 5.91 -4.42
C VAL A 49 3.33 5.96 -5.51
N ARG A 50 4.59 5.80 -5.11
CA ARG A 50 5.71 5.79 -6.06
C ARG A 50 5.63 4.61 -7.01
N GLN A 51 5.23 3.44 -6.50
CA GLN A 51 5.06 2.24 -7.32
C GLN A 51 3.96 2.42 -8.36
N TRP A 52 2.81 2.96 -7.96
CA TRP A 52 1.73 3.27 -8.88
C TRP A 52 2.20 4.20 -9.99
N ARG A 53 2.96 5.23 -9.62
CA ARG A 53 3.48 6.21 -10.57
C ARG A 53 4.48 5.60 -11.53
N ARG A 54 5.38 4.78 -11.01
CA ARG A 54 6.43 4.14 -11.81
C ARG A 54 5.85 3.08 -12.77
N LEU A 55 4.91 2.29 -12.30
CA LEU A 55 4.40 1.14 -13.06
C LEU A 55 3.14 1.44 -13.86
N GLY A 56 2.44 2.51 -13.52
CA GLY A 56 1.13 2.81 -14.09
C GLY A 56 0.06 1.89 -13.49
N VAL A 57 -1.20 2.17 -13.80
CA VAL A 57 -2.33 1.42 -13.24
C VAL A 57 -2.27 -0.04 -13.64
N VAL A 58 -2.12 -0.31 -14.93
CA VAL A 58 -2.10 -1.69 -15.43
C VAL A 58 -0.88 -2.44 -14.90
N GLY A 59 0.30 -1.80 -14.94
CA GLY A 59 1.55 -2.42 -14.47
C GLY A 59 1.50 -2.75 -13.00
N PHE A 60 1.02 -1.82 -12.17
CA PHE A 60 0.90 -2.05 -10.73
C PHE A 60 -0.07 -3.20 -10.44
N LEU A 61 -1.28 -3.13 -11.01
CA LEU A 61 -2.31 -4.14 -10.73
C LEU A 61 -1.88 -5.52 -11.22
N ALA A 62 -1.28 -5.61 -12.41
CA ALA A 62 -0.82 -6.89 -12.93
C ALA A 62 0.20 -7.54 -12.01
N ARG A 63 1.18 -6.77 -11.53
CA ARG A 63 2.21 -7.29 -10.64
C ARG A 63 1.66 -7.62 -9.25
N TYR A 64 0.81 -6.75 -8.72
CA TYR A 64 0.28 -6.90 -7.38
C TYR A 64 -0.67 -8.10 -7.30
N VAL A 65 -1.70 -8.08 -8.14
CA VAL A 65 -2.73 -9.14 -8.15
C VAL A 65 -2.15 -10.45 -8.63
N GLY A 66 -1.29 -10.42 -9.64
CA GLY A 66 -0.63 -11.61 -10.15
C GLY A 66 0.21 -12.31 -9.09
N ALA A 67 0.99 -11.54 -8.32
CA ALA A 67 1.79 -12.11 -7.24
C ALA A 67 0.91 -12.69 -6.14
N TYR A 68 -0.14 -11.96 -5.76
CA TYR A 68 -1.08 -12.44 -4.74
C TYR A 68 -1.70 -13.78 -5.16
N ALA A 69 -2.21 -13.84 -6.39
CA ALA A 69 -2.85 -15.07 -6.91
C ALA A 69 -1.85 -16.22 -6.95
N ARG A 70 -0.62 -15.97 -7.39
CA ARG A 70 0.43 -16.98 -7.45
C ARG A 70 0.67 -17.63 -6.10
N TRP A 71 0.80 -16.83 -5.04
CA TRP A 71 1.06 -17.36 -3.70
C TRP A 71 -0.16 -18.07 -3.13
N ARG A 72 -1.39 -17.56 -3.40
CA ARG A 72 -2.59 -18.27 -3.00
C ARG A 72 -2.67 -19.65 -3.66
N LEU A 73 -2.32 -19.75 -4.93
CA LEU A 73 -2.31 -21.03 -5.65
C LEU A 73 -1.25 -21.99 -5.11
N ARG A 74 -0.22 -21.46 -4.45
CA ARG A 74 0.79 -22.29 -3.81
C ARG A 74 0.42 -22.72 -2.40
N GLY A 75 -0.78 -22.37 -1.95
CA GLY A 75 -1.32 -22.84 -0.67
C GLY A 75 -1.22 -21.86 0.49
N TYR A 76 -0.71 -20.67 0.26
CA TYR A 76 -0.65 -19.65 1.33
C TYR A 76 -2.03 -19.05 1.54
N ASP A 77 -2.34 -18.70 2.79
CA ASP A 77 -3.58 -18.00 3.10
C ASP A 77 -3.46 -16.52 2.69
N HIS A 78 -4.53 -15.75 2.96
CA HIS A 78 -4.57 -14.34 2.56
C HIS A 78 -3.33 -13.56 3.06
N TRP A 79 -3.04 -13.65 4.35
CA TRP A 79 -1.94 -12.87 4.93
C TRP A 79 -0.58 -13.40 4.50
N GLY A 80 -0.45 -14.71 4.34
CA GLY A 80 0.78 -15.32 3.83
C GLY A 80 1.08 -14.89 2.41
N ALA A 81 0.05 -14.87 1.55
CA ALA A 81 0.20 -14.42 0.17
C ALA A 81 0.50 -12.92 0.11
N TYR A 82 -0.24 -12.12 0.88
CA TYR A 82 -0.06 -10.66 0.95
C TYR A 82 1.37 -10.29 1.32
N ARG A 83 1.92 -10.91 2.36
CA ARG A 83 3.28 -10.61 2.82
C ARG A 83 4.36 -10.99 1.82
N ARG A 84 4.05 -11.79 0.82
CA ARG A 84 5.01 -12.24 -0.19
C ARG A 84 4.91 -11.48 -1.50
N ILE A 85 3.96 -10.56 -1.63
CA ILE A 85 3.87 -9.70 -2.82
C ILE A 85 5.12 -8.81 -2.85
N PRO A 86 5.93 -8.86 -3.92
CA PRO A 86 7.16 -8.05 -3.96
C PRO A 86 6.96 -6.57 -3.74
N LEU A 87 5.85 -6.00 -4.24
CA LEU A 87 5.57 -4.58 -4.03
C LEU A 87 5.31 -4.27 -2.56
N GLU A 88 4.69 -5.20 -1.81
CA GLU A 88 4.50 -5.03 -0.37
C GLU A 88 5.80 -5.19 0.39
N VAL A 89 6.64 -6.14 -0.02
CA VAL A 89 7.95 -6.34 0.60
C VAL A 89 8.81 -5.08 0.43
N GLU A 90 8.82 -4.51 -0.76
CA GLU A 90 9.56 -3.27 -1.04
C GLU A 90 9.05 -2.11 -0.18
N ALA A 91 7.73 -1.95 -0.10
CA ALA A 91 7.13 -0.86 0.67
C ALA A 91 7.47 -0.98 2.15
N GLU A 92 7.41 -2.18 2.70
CA GLU A 92 7.73 -2.40 4.11
C GLU A 92 9.21 -2.18 4.39
N TRP A 93 10.07 -2.63 3.48
CA TRP A 93 11.50 -2.42 3.61
C TRP A 93 11.85 -0.93 3.64
N LYS A 94 11.24 -0.16 2.75
CA LYS A 94 11.44 1.30 2.72
C LYS A 94 10.88 1.98 3.96
N ALA A 95 9.75 1.50 4.47
CA ALA A 95 9.10 2.07 5.64
C ALA A 95 9.98 1.95 6.90
N ARG A 96 10.78 0.90 6.97
CA ARG A 96 11.66 0.65 8.11
C ARG A 96 12.97 1.43 8.04
N ARG A 97 13.21 2.15 6.97
CA ARG A 97 14.46 2.88 6.75
C ARG A 97 14.15 4.36 6.55
N PRO A 98 13.89 5.09 7.65
CA PRO A 98 13.68 6.53 7.54
C PRO A 98 15.03 7.16 7.20
N ASP A 99 15.08 7.96 6.20
CA ASP A 99 16.30 8.66 5.80
C ASP A 99 16.13 10.15 5.81
#